data_864cd8549680d4780130ee93141223c2
#
_entry.id   864cd8549680d4780130ee93141223c2
#
_cell.length_a   1.000
_cell.length_b   1.000
_cell.length_c   1.000
_cell.angle_alpha   90.00
_cell.angle_beta   90.00
_cell.angle_gamma   90.00
#
_symmetry.space_group_name_H-M   'P 1'
#
loop_
_entity.id
_entity.type
_entity.pdbx_description
1 polymer ?
#
loop_
_entity_poly.entity_id
_entity_poly.type
_entity_poly.pdbx_seq_one_letter_code
_entity_poly.pdbx_strand_id
1 'polypeptide(L)'
;MTSNIGITRAHTNIALIKYWGKENKELFIPMNSSLSLTLEAFYTDTKVELTDALTEDEFYLNGTRQDEAATAKITRFLDLFRSETGDTRRTRVESLNFVPTAAGLASSASAFAALAGAMNEATGLQLPAQQLSTYARRGSGSATRSLFGGFVEWNKGDSNENSMAIPVDDANFDIGMIIIVVSAAEKKISSRAGMELTVSTSPFYEGWVTSAATDLADIKQAIKDRDIHRIGAIAEFNGMKMHATMLASNPPFCYFEPESIIAQQTIRTIREERGIPAYFTMDAGPNVKVICKASDIPAILEELGKVFPSEKLIPT
;
A
#
# COMPACT_ATOMS: atom_id res chain seq x y z
N MET A 1 -6.29 17.58 30.22
CA MET A 1 -7.38 16.67 29.82
C MET A 1 -6.94 16.08 28.48
N THR A 2 -6.76 14.78 28.40
CA THR A 2 -6.52 14.09 27.13
C THR A 2 -7.76 14.27 26.26
N SER A 3 -7.58 14.66 25.02
CA SER A 3 -8.70 14.74 24.07
C SER A 3 -9.28 13.33 23.89
N ASN A 4 -10.61 13.19 23.94
CA ASN A 4 -11.28 11.92 23.59
C ASN A 4 -11.39 11.75 22.08
N ILE A 5 -10.87 12.70 21.31
CA ILE A 5 -10.99 12.78 19.85
C ILE A 5 -9.59 12.82 19.26
N GLY A 6 -9.37 12.02 18.23
CA GLY A 6 -8.21 12.08 17.37
C GLY A 6 -8.63 12.21 15.91
N ILE A 7 -7.88 12.98 15.14
CA ILE A 7 -8.13 13.22 13.71
C ILE A 7 -6.81 13.12 12.96
N THR A 8 -6.73 12.17 12.03
CA THR A 8 -5.49 11.94 11.29
C THR A 8 -5.78 11.70 9.81
N ARG A 9 -4.93 12.30 8.97
CA ARG A 9 -4.80 12.00 7.53
C ARG A 9 -3.64 11.05 7.31
N ALA A 10 -3.85 10.04 6.47
CA ALA A 10 -2.77 9.22 5.96
C ALA A 10 -2.93 9.01 4.45
N HIS A 11 -1.79 9.02 3.75
CA HIS A 11 -1.75 8.86 2.31
C HIS A 11 -1.58 7.40 1.91
N THR A 12 -2.07 7.03 0.73
CA THR A 12 -1.81 5.70 0.17
C THR A 12 -0.37 5.59 -0.31
N ASN A 13 0.10 4.38 -0.49
CA ASN A 13 1.44 4.12 -1.01
C ASN A 13 1.41 3.00 -2.05
N ILE A 14 2.39 3.03 -2.96
CA ILE A 14 2.62 1.97 -3.94
C ILE A 14 3.96 1.30 -3.65
N ALA A 15 3.92 -0.01 -3.39
CA ALA A 15 5.13 -0.78 -3.19
C ALA A 15 5.95 -0.87 -4.49
N LEU A 16 7.24 -0.52 -4.39
CA LEU A 16 8.26 -0.67 -5.42
C LEU A 16 9.05 -1.98 -5.21
N ILE A 17 9.37 -2.28 -3.94
CA ILE A 17 9.76 -3.62 -3.52
C ILE A 17 8.55 -4.23 -2.82
N LYS A 18 8.04 -5.31 -3.39
CA LYS A 18 6.74 -5.87 -3.04
C LYS A 18 6.72 -6.56 -1.68
N TYR A 19 5.56 -6.46 -1.04
CA TYR A 19 5.15 -7.27 0.09
C TYR A 19 4.20 -8.37 -0.40
N TRP A 20 4.62 -9.64 -0.27
CA TRP A 20 3.81 -10.77 -0.68
C TRP A 20 4.09 -11.99 0.18
N GLY A 21 3.25 -12.22 1.19
CA GLY A 21 3.37 -13.30 2.14
C GLY A 21 3.69 -12.86 3.57
N LYS A 22 3.22 -13.64 4.52
CA LYS A 22 3.44 -13.44 5.96
C LYS A 22 4.14 -14.64 6.55
N GLU A 23 5.21 -14.40 7.29
CA GLU A 23 5.88 -15.38 8.14
C GLU A 23 5.06 -15.64 9.41
N ASN A 24 4.59 -14.54 10.04
CA ASN A 24 3.68 -14.63 11.17
C ASN A 24 2.34 -13.98 10.80
N LYS A 25 1.27 -14.81 10.77
CA LYS A 25 -0.06 -14.36 10.38
C LYS A 25 -0.76 -13.53 11.46
N GLU A 26 -0.48 -13.79 12.73
CA GLU A 26 -1.09 -13.10 13.87
C GLU A 26 -0.49 -11.71 14.04
N LEU A 27 0.83 -11.62 14.04
CA LEU A 27 1.56 -10.37 14.16
C LEU A 27 1.74 -9.64 12.84
N PHE A 28 1.33 -10.23 11.71
CA PHE A 28 1.53 -9.69 10.35
C PHE A 28 3.00 -9.44 10.00
N ILE A 29 3.94 -10.21 10.55
CA ILE A 29 5.34 -10.13 10.15
C ILE A 29 5.47 -10.65 8.71
N PRO A 30 6.07 -9.87 7.78
CA PRO A 30 6.15 -10.26 6.38
C PRO A 30 7.28 -11.25 6.14
N MET A 31 7.25 -11.95 5.00
CA MET A 31 8.32 -12.84 4.57
C MET A 31 9.59 -12.07 4.17
N ASN A 32 9.47 -10.85 3.71
CA ASN A 32 10.57 -9.98 3.29
C ASN A 32 10.27 -8.52 3.63
N SER A 33 11.30 -7.71 3.79
CA SER A 33 11.17 -6.26 3.83
C SER A 33 10.67 -5.73 2.49
N SER A 34 9.94 -4.63 2.52
CA SER A 34 9.35 -4.01 1.33
C SER A 34 9.54 -2.50 1.35
N LEU A 35 9.46 -1.84 0.19
CA LEU A 35 9.64 -0.40 0.08
C LEU A 35 8.54 0.19 -0.80
N SER A 36 8.02 1.36 -0.44
CA SER A 36 6.97 2.05 -1.21
C SER A 36 7.29 3.52 -1.40
N LEU A 37 6.64 4.10 -2.42
CA LEU A 37 6.50 5.54 -2.61
C LEU A 37 5.10 5.95 -2.17
N THR A 38 5.00 7.01 -1.37
CA THR A 38 3.74 7.62 -0.95
C THR A 38 3.15 8.45 -2.09
N LEU A 39 1.83 8.35 -2.29
CA LEU A 39 1.09 9.12 -3.27
C LEU A 39 0.30 10.23 -2.56
N GLU A 40 0.73 11.48 -2.69
CA GLU A 40 0.12 12.62 -1.99
C GLU A 40 -1.31 12.91 -2.41
N ALA A 41 -1.66 12.62 -3.69
CA ALA A 41 -2.99 12.88 -4.22
C ALA A 41 -4.09 11.99 -3.60
N PHE A 42 -3.74 10.88 -2.96
CA PHE A 42 -4.69 9.88 -2.46
C PHE A 42 -4.51 9.63 -0.97
N TYR A 43 -5.57 9.87 -0.21
CA TYR A 43 -5.51 9.80 1.26
C TYR A 43 -6.84 9.36 1.87
N THR A 44 -6.80 9.06 3.16
CA THR A 44 -7.97 8.83 4.01
C THR A 44 -7.86 9.75 5.22
N ASP A 45 -8.93 10.48 5.51
CA ASP A 45 -9.10 11.21 6.77
C ASP A 45 -9.94 10.35 7.71
N THR A 46 -9.46 10.17 8.94
CA THR A 46 -10.20 9.41 9.96
C THR A 46 -10.30 10.22 11.24
N LYS A 47 -11.53 10.35 11.74
CA LYS A 47 -11.84 10.84 13.08
C LYS A 47 -12.23 9.67 13.96
N VAL A 48 -11.71 9.64 15.17
CA VAL A 48 -12.04 8.70 16.24
C VAL A 48 -12.54 9.50 17.43
N GLU A 49 -13.63 9.05 18.03
CA GLU A 49 -14.18 9.61 19.26
C GLU A 49 -14.43 8.48 20.27
N LEU A 50 -13.72 8.52 21.42
CA LEU A 50 -13.91 7.62 22.54
C LEU A 50 -15.05 8.14 23.41
N THR A 51 -16.06 7.32 23.68
CA THR A 51 -17.27 7.78 24.40
C THR A 51 -17.91 6.67 25.21
N ASP A 52 -18.47 7.05 26.39
CA ASP A 52 -19.29 6.18 27.24
C ASP A 52 -20.77 6.15 26.79
N ALA A 53 -21.15 6.98 25.81
CA ALA A 53 -22.53 7.05 25.32
C ALA A 53 -22.92 5.88 24.39
N LEU A 54 -21.96 5.10 23.91
CA LEU A 54 -22.16 3.97 23.02
C LEU A 54 -22.05 2.64 23.79
N THR A 55 -22.88 1.67 23.42
CA THR A 55 -22.83 0.29 23.92
C THR A 55 -21.95 -0.61 23.05
N GLU A 56 -21.73 -0.23 21.78
CA GLU A 56 -20.89 -0.90 20.81
C GLU A 56 -20.12 0.12 19.96
N ASP A 57 -19.08 -0.32 19.27
CA ASP A 57 -18.38 0.55 18.32
C ASP A 57 -19.23 0.84 17.10
N GLU A 58 -19.10 2.04 16.56
CA GLU A 58 -19.75 2.46 15.31
C GLU A 58 -18.69 2.81 14.27
N PHE A 59 -18.88 2.35 13.06
CA PHE A 59 -18.02 2.69 11.94
C PHE A 59 -18.79 3.30 10.79
N TYR A 60 -18.35 4.48 10.33
CA TYR A 60 -18.87 5.20 9.18
C TYR A 60 -17.78 5.36 8.12
N LEU A 61 -18.11 5.03 6.89
CA LEU A 61 -17.25 5.24 5.73
C LEU A 61 -17.97 6.15 4.72
N ASN A 62 -17.37 7.28 4.37
CA ASN A 62 -17.94 8.29 3.48
C ASN A 62 -19.38 8.69 3.88
N GLY A 63 -19.61 8.89 5.19
CA GLY A 63 -20.88 9.27 5.78
C GLY A 63 -21.91 8.14 5.91
N THR A 64 -21.59 6.93 5.46
CA THR A 64 -22.51 5.77 5.54
C THR A 64 -22.10 4.83 6.68
N ARG A 65 -23.03 4.53 7.59
CA ARG A 65 -22.81 3.52 8.65
C ARG A 65 -22.57 2.16 8.01
N GLN A 66 -21.52 1.50 8.46
CA GLN A 66 -21.11 0.19 7.94
C GLN A 66 -21.82 -0.94 8.71
N ASP A 67 -21.85 -2.11 8.08
CA ASP A 67 -22.43 -3.31 8.68
C ASP A 67 -21.61 -3.87 9.85
N GLU A 68 -22.19 -4.87 10.52
CA GLU A 68 -21.58 -5.52 11.67
C GLU A 68 -20.22 -6.17 11.32
N ALA A 69 -20.11 -6.78 10.14
CA ALA A 69 -18.89 -7.47 9.73
C ALA A 69 -17.72 -6.50 9.50
N ALA A 70 -17.99 -5.37 8.85
CA ALA A 70 -17.02 -4.31 8.64
C ALA A 70 -16.65 -3.65 9.98
N THR A 71 -17.64 -3.35 10.83
CA THR A 71 -17.43 -2.76 12.17
C THR A 71 -16.60 -3.69 13.05
N ALA A 72 -16.90 -5.00 13.10
CA ALA A 72 -16.13 -5.97 13.87
C ALA A 72 -14.66 -6.05 13.47
N LYS A 73 -14.35 -5.82 12.18
CA LYS A 73 -12.95 -5.73 11.72
C LYS A 73 -12.24 -4.51 12.31
N ILE A 74 -12.94 -3.38 12.37
CA ILE A 74 -12.41 -2.14 12.99
C ILE A 74 -12.28 -2.32 14.50
N THR A 75 -13.29 -2.84 15.19
CA THR A 75 -13.25 -3.11 16.64
C THR A 75 -12.02 -3.93 17.03
N ARG A 76 -11.70 -5.02 16.33
CA ARG A 76 -10.50 -5.81 16.60
C ARG A 76 -9.20 -5.01 16.48
N PHE A 77 -9.16 -4.01 15.61
CA PHE A 77 -8.02 -3.12 15.49
C PHE A 77 -7.97 -2.11 16.65
N LEU A 78 -9.11 -1.53 17.04
CA LEU A 78 -9.23 -0.61 18.16
C LEU A 78 -8.83 -1.28 19.48
N ASP A 79 -9.15 -2.57 19.63
CA ASP A 79 -8.82 -3.36 20.82
C ASP A 79 -7.30 -3.50 21.05
N LEU A 80 -6.47 -3.32 20.04
CA LEU A 80 -5.02 -3.25 20.22
C LEU A 80 -4.63 -2.05 21.08
N PHE A 81 -5.28 -0.90 20.88
CA PHE A 81 -5.03 0.32 21.64
C PHE A 81 -5.68 0.25 23.01
N ARG A 82 -6.89 -0.33 23.10
CA ARG A 82 -7.59 -0.53 24.38
C ARG A 82 -6.80 -1.44 25.32
N SER A 83 -6.23 -2.53 24.80
CA SER A 83 -5.42 -3.43 25.61
C SER A 83 -4.14 -2.79 26.13
N GLU A 84 -3.57 -1.83 25.40
CA GLU A 84 -2.38 -1.09 25.83
C GLU A 84 -2.70 -0.02 26.89
N THR A 85 -3.84 0.66 26.76
CA THR A 85 -4.23 1.77 27.62
C THR A 85 -5.12 1.39 28.81
N GLY A 86 -5.74 0.21 28.76
CA GLY A 86 -6.80 -0.18 29.68
C GLY A 86 -8.13 0.58 29.47
N ASP A 87 -8.27 1.32 28.38
CA ASP A 87 -9.49 2.07 28.03
C ASP A 87 -10.60 1.10 27.62
N THR A 88 -11.78 1.23 28.23
CA THR A 88 -12.94 0.38 27.96
C THR A 88 -14.06 1.08 27.18
N ARG A 89 -13.88 2.37 26.88
CA ARG A 89 -14.87 3.17 26.14
C ARG A 89 -15.09 2.64 24.74
N ARG A 90 -16.31 2.82 24.23
CA ARG A 90 -16.64 2.54 22.85
C ARG A 90 -16.20 3.69 21.95
N THR A 91 -16.14 3.39 20.68
CA THR A 91 -15.53 4.29 19.69
C THR A 91 -16.49 4.54 18.55
N ARG A 92 -16.69 5.82 18.20
CA ARG A 92 -17.23 6.21 16.90
C ARG A 92 -16.07 6.51 15.97
N VAL A 93 -16.01 5.79 14.86
CA VAL A 93 -15.01 5.96 13.80
C VAL A 93 -15.70 6.51 12.55
N GLU A 94 -15.23 7.64 12.06
CA GLU A 94 -15.69 8.29 10.85
C GLU A 94 -14.50 8.43 9.88
N SER A 95 -14.53 7.72 8.74
CA SER A 95 -13.49 7.78 7.72
C SER A 95 -14.02 8.35 6.41
N LEU A 96 -13.27 9.29 5.84
CA LEU A 96 -13.50 9.84 4.51
C LEU A 96 -12.36 9.38 3.60
N ASN A 97 -12.70 8.63 2.55
CA ASN A 97 -11.73 8.06 1.63
C ASN A 97 -11.65 8.88 0.34
N PHE A 98 -10.50 9.50 0.10
CA PHE A 98 -10.18 10.28 -1.11
C PHE A 98 -9.27 9.49 -2.06
N VAL A 99 -9.40 8.17 -2.04
CA VAL A 99 -8.75 7.26 -2.99
C VAL A 99 -9.79 6.85 -4.03
N PRO A 100 -9.56 7.07 -5.34
CA PRO A 100 -10.52 6.69 -6.36
C PRO A 100 -10.83 5.19 -6.27
N THR A 101 -12.10 4.85 -6.06
CA THR A 101 -12.55 3.45 -5.93
C THR A 101 -12.23 2.67 -7.20
N ALA A 102 -12.30 3.35 -8.34
CA ALA A 102 -11.97 2.80 -9.66
C ALA A 102 -10.47 2.52 -9.85
N ALA A 103 -9.58 3.21 -9.12
CA ALA A 103 -8.13 3.07 -9.33
C ALA A 103 -7.55 1.73 -8.84
N GLY A 104 -8.35 0.90 -8.15
CA GLY A 104 -7.88 -0.38 -7.57
C GLY A 104 -6.69 -0.20 -6.64
N LEU A 105 -6.52 1.01 -6.11
CA LEU A 105 -5.54 1.31 -5.08
C LEU A 105 -6.02 0.71 -3.77
N ALA A 106 -5.10 0.08 -3.05
CA ALA A 106 -5.39 -0.51 -1.75
C ALA A 106 -5.68 0.61 -0.72
N SER A 107 -6.94 1.09 -0.68
CA SER A 107 -7.40 2.07 0.32
C SER A 107 -7.16 1.61 1.76
N SER A 108 -7.00 0.30 2.00
CA SER A 108 -6.70 -0.24 3.32
C SER A 108 -5.34 0.27 3.88
N ALA A 109 -4.40 0.69 3.04
CA ALA A 109 -3.13 1.24 3.50
C ALA A 109 -3.33 2.57 4.22
N SER A 110 -3.93 3.56 3.55
CA SER A 110 -4.25 4.86 4.13
C SER A 110 -5.28 4.76 5.26
N ALA A 111 -6.32 3.91 5.09
CA ALA A 111 -7.37 3.77 6.09
C ALA A 111 -6.85 3.30 7.45
N PHE A 112 -6.06 2.21 7.51
CA PHE A 112 -5.54 1.73 8.79
C PHE A 112 -4.40 2.58 9.35
N ALA A 113 -3.65 3.30 8.51
CA ALA A 113 -2.68 4.26 8.98
C ALA A 113 -3.36 5.49 9.61
N ALA A 114 -4.40 6.05 8.96
CA ALA A 114 -5.19 7.15 9.51
C ALA A 114 -5.90 6.74 10.81
N LEU A 115 -6.48 5.54 10.84
CA LEU A 115 -7.13 5.00 12.05
C LEU A 115 -6.12 4.83 13.20
N ALA A 116 -4.91 4.34 12.91
CA ALA A 116 -3.85 4.21 13.91
C ALA A 116 -3.47 5.57 14.49
N GLY A 117 -3.26 6.58 13.63
CA GLY A 117 -2.95 7.94 14.06
C GLY A 117 -4.05 8.55 14.92
N ALA A 118 -5.31 8.43 14.47
CA ALA A 118 -6.45 8.96 15.21
C ALA A 118 -6.64 8.27 16.59
N MET A 119 -6.43 6.95 16.66
CA MET A 119 -6.44 6.24 17.96
C MET A 119 -5.29 6.67 18.86
N ASN A 120 -4.09 6.84 18.32
CA ASN A 120 -2.93 7.31 19.07
C ASN A 120 -3.18 8.68 19.73
N GLU A 121 -3.86 9.60 19.02
CA GLU A 121 -4.26 10.90 19.53
C GLU A 121 -5.39 10.77 20.57
N ALA A 122 -6.48 10.06 20.22
CA ALA A 122 -7.67 9.96 21.09
C ALA A 122 -7.37 9.26 22.43
N THR A 123 -6.46 8.29 22.44
CA THR A 123 -6.05 7.57 23.66
C THR A 123 -4.95 8.30 24.45
N GLY A 124 -4.29 9.28 23.84
CA GLY A 124 -3.18 10.00 24.45
C GLY A 124 -1.88 9.19 24.59
N LEU A 125 -1.74 8.07 23.86
CA LEU A 125 -0.53 7.23 23.87
C LEU A 125 0.70 7.96 23.37
N GLN A 126 0.53 8.87 22.40
CA GLN A 126 1.61 9.67 21.80
C GLN A 126 2.81 8.85 21.30
N LEU A 127 2.52 7.66 20.74
CA LEU A 127 3.55 6.80 20.16
C LEU A 127 4.22 7.51 18.99
N PRO A 128 5.55 7.44 18.87
CA PRO A 128 6.23 7.91 17.67
C PRO A 128 5.81 7.08 16.45
N ALA A 129 5.83 7.68 15.26
CA ALA A 129 5.30 7.08 14.03
C ALA A 129 5.89 5.70 13.71
N GLN A 130 7.17 5.47 13.98
CA GLN A 130 7.80 4.16 13.81
C GLN A 130 7.14 3.09 14.71
N GLN A 131 6.96 3.38 15.98
CA GLN A 131 6.30 2.46 16.91
C GLN A 131 4.82 2.30 16.54
N LEU A 132 4.11 3.37 16.17
CA LEU A 132 2.73 3.33 15.71
C LEU A 132 2.56 2.45 14.46
N SER A 133 3.60 2.34 13.61
CA SER A 133 3.56 1.49 12.43
C SER A 133 3.41 0.00 12.75
N THR A 134 3.83 -0.44 13.93
CA THR A 134 3.64 -1.83 14.39
C THR A 134 2.15 -2.13 14.68
N TYR A 135 1.39 -1.13 15.10
CA TYR A 135 -0.08 -1.20 15.24
C TYR A 135 -0.77 -1.15 13.88
N ALA A 136 -0.45 -0.16 13.04
CA ALA A 136 -1.04 -0.01 11.70
C ALA A 136 -0.89 -1.28 10.85
N ARG A 137 0.26 -1.95 10.95
CA ARG A 137 0.55 -3.26 10.33
C ARG A 137 -0.52 -4.31 10.63
N ARG A 138 -1.01 -4.37 11.87
CA ARG A 138 -1.99 -5.36 12.33
C ARG A 138 -3.38 -5.15 11.70
N GLY A 139 -3.67 -3.95 11.25
CA GLY A 139 -4.87 -3.66 10.44
C GLY A 139 -4.69 -4.02 8.97
N SER A 140 -3.58 -3.59 8.39
CA SER A 140 -3.18 -3.88 7.02
C SER A 140 -1.65 -3.80 6.89
N GLY A 141 -1.00 -4.83 6.34
CA GLY A 141 0.46 -4.83 6.20
C GLY A 141 0.99 -3.60 5.44
N SER A 142 0.31 -3.17 4.37
CA SER A 142 0.70 -1.97 3.62
C SER A 142 0.55 -0.66 4.40
N ALA A 143 -0.30 -0.62 5.44
CA ALA A 143 -0.50 0.55 6.28
C ALA A 143 0.74 0.93 7.09
N THR A 144 1.62 -0.04 7.34
CA THR A 144 2.91 0.19 8.01
C THR A 144 3.64 1.38 7.39
N ARG A 145 3.67 1.48 6.05
CA ARG A 145 4.42 2.50 5.32
C ARG A 145 3.66 3.82 5.13
N SER A 146 2.33 3.83 5.33
CA SER A 146 1.47 5.02 5.14
C SER A 146 1.49 6.02 6.31
N LEU A 147 2.28 5.76 7.36
CA LEU A 147 2.51 6.71 8.46
C LEU A 147 3.58 7.75 8.17
N PHE A 148 4.25 7.65 7.03
CA PHE A 148 5.30 8.55 6.57
C PHE A 148 5.04 8.95 5.12
N GLY A 149 5.63 10.08 4.70
CA GLY A 149 5.71 10.50 3.30
C GLY A 149 6.96 9.98 2.60
N GLY A 150 7.06 10.19 1.29
CA GLY A 150 8.22 9.84 0.50
C GLY A 150 8.43 8.34 0.32
N PHE A 151 9.68 7.92 0.33
CA PHE A 151 10.07 6.50 0.28
C PHE A 151 10.16 5.91 1.68
N VAL A 152 9.42 4.84 1.90
CA VAL A 152 9.33 4.18 3.21
C VAL A 152 9.58 2.70 3.07
N GLU A 153 10.52 2.18 3.84
CA GLU A 153 10.73 0.76 4.03
C GLU A 153 9.81 0.23 5.14
N TRP A 154 9.18 -0.89 4.93
CA TRP A 154 8.74 -1.75 6.00
C TRP A 154 9.81 -2.80 6.25
N ASN A 155 10.61 -2.59 7.30
CA ASN A 155 11.58 -3.56 7.78
C ASN A 155 10.86 -4.82 8.27
N LYS A 156 11.24 -5.98 7.73
CA LYS A 156 10.65 -7.26 8.14
C LYS A 156 10.74 -7.45 9.65
N GLY A 157 11.93 -7.25 10.22
CA GLY A 157 12.20 -7.60 11.60
C GLY A 157 12.02 -9.10 11.89
N ASP A 158 12.03 -9.45 13.16
CA ASP A 158 11.78 -10.80 13.68
C ASP A 158 10.81 -10.81 14.87
N SER A 159 10.38 -9.65 15.32
CA SER A 159 9.44 -9.47 16.42
C SER A 159 8.37 -8.43 16.11
N ASN A 160 7.35 -8.33 16.99
CA ASN A 160 6.32 -7.31 16.87
C ASN A 160 6.91 -5.89 16.93
N GLU A 161 7.92 -5.69 17.75
CA GLU A 161 8.50 -4.39 18.10
C GLU A 161 9.41 -3.84 16.99
N ASN A 162 10.12 -4.73 16.26
CA ASN A 162 11.11 -4.33 15.27
C ASN A 162 10.66 -4.51 13.81
N SER A 163 9.50 -5.12 13.58
CA SER A 163 8.84 -5.13 12.27
C SER A 163 8.08 -3.83 12.08
N MET A 164 8.73 -2.79 11.60
CA MET A 164 8.23 -1.41 11.60
C MET A 164 8.63 -0.64 10.35
N ALA A 165 8.00 0.53 10.15
CA ALA A 165 8.34 1.45 9.08
C ALA A 165 9.65 2.21 9.38
N ILE A 166 10.47 2.37 8.34
CA ILE A 166 11.70 3.16 8.36
C ILE A 166 11.64 4.15 7.19
N PRO A 167 11.59 5.47 7.44
CA PRO A 167 11.75 6.47 6.39
C PRO A 167 13.10 6.30 5.68
N VAL A 168 13.10 6.34 4.34
CA VAL A 168 14.30 6.17 3.51
C VAL A 168 14.70 7.48 2.85
N ASP A 169 13.73 8.20 2.27
CA ASP A 169 13.95 9.47 1.55
C ASP A 169 12.61 10.22 1.45
N ASP A 170 12.66 11.53 1.47
CA ASP A 170 11.47 12.40 1.38
C ASP A 170 10.87 12.51 -0.03
N ALA A 171 11.52 11.88 -1.03
CA ALA A 171 11.15 11.92 -2.46
C ALA A 171 11.16 13.36 -3.06
N ASN A 172 11.92 14.27 -2.47
CA ASN A 172 12.03 15.65 -2.94
C ASN A 172 12.94 15.76 -4.18
N PHE A 173 12.52 15.12 -5.29
CA PHE A 173 13.15 15.18 -6.59
C PHE A 173 12.14 14.89 -7.71
N ASP A 174 12.57 14.99 -8.95
CA ASP A 174 11.72 14.80 -10.12
C ASP A 174 11.30 13.33 -10.29
N ILE A 175 10.29 12.92 -9.52
CA ILE A 175 9.66 11.61 -9.58
C ILE A 175 8.15 11.76 -9.52
N GLY A 176 7.44 10.96 -10.32
CA GLY A 176 5.98 10.94 -10.37
C GLY A 176 5.46 9.57 -10.75
N MET A 177 4.16 9.43 -10.70
CA MET A 177 3.49 8.19 -11.06
C MET A 177 2.23 8.46 -11.89
N ILE A 178 1.89 7.55 -12.80
CA ILE A 178 0.60 7.55 -13.49
C ILE A 178 -0.06 6.21 -13.21
N ILE A 179 -1.33 6.23 -12.79
CA ILE A 179 -2.11 5.01 -12.59
C ILE A 179 -2.94 4.79 -13.84
N ILE A 180 -2.78 3.64 -14.47
CA ILE A 180 -3.62 3.16 -15.56
C ILE A 180 -4.69 2.26 -14.96
N VAL A 181 -5.94 2.73 -14.96
CA VAL A 181 -7.08 1.99 -14.42
C VAL A 181 -7.58 1.02 -15.48
N VAL A 182 -7.20 -0.24 -15.33
CA VAL A 182 -7.65 -1.32 -16.21
C VAL A 182 -9.04 -1.79 -15.81
N SER A 183 -9.24 -2.07 -14.51
CA SER A 183 -10.52 -2.52 -13.98
C SER A 183 -10.74 -2.01 -12.56
N ALA A 184 -11.99 -1.60 -12.29
CA ALA A 184 -12.48 -1.28 -10.94
C ALA A 184 -13.24 -2.46 -10.29
N ALA A 185 -13.37 -3.57 -11.00
CA ALA A 185 -14.12 -4.73 -10.53
C ALA A 185 -13.43 -5.39 -9.32
N GLU A 186 -14.23 -6.05 -8.49
CA GLU A 186 -13.73 -6.82 -7.37
C GLU A 186 -12.87 -7.99 -7.85
N LYS A 187 -11.81 -8.26 -7.12
CA LYS A 187 -10.82 -9.30 -7.45
C LYS A 187 -11.42 -10.68 -7.26
N LYS A 188 -11.21 -11.58 -8.21
CA LYS A 188 -11.60 -13.00 -8.11
C LYS A 188 -10.92 -13.70 -6.93
N ILE A 189 -9.67 -13.33 -6.63
CA ILE A 189 -8.90 -13.86 -5.50
C ILE A 189 -8.43 -12.66 -4.67
N SER A 190 -8.76 -12.65 -3.37
CA SER A 190 -8.29 -11.62 -2.47
C SER A 190 -6.77 -11.68 -2.32
N SER A 191 -6.12 -10.53 -2.04
CA SER A 191 -4.66 -10.51 -1.81
C SER A 191 -4.24 -11.43 -0.66
N ARG A 192 -5.08 -11.61 0.37
CA ARG A 192 -4.82 -12.53 1.48
C ARG A 192 -4.78 -13.98 1.01
N ALA A 193 -5.84 -14.43 0.31
CA ALA A 193 -5.92 -15.79 -0.21
C ALA A 193 -4.80 -16.06 -1.24
N GLY A 194 -4.52 -15.10 -2.12
CA GLY A 194 -3.44 -15.19 -3.09
C GLY A 194 -2.06 -15.34 -2.44
N MET A 195 -1.77 -14.54 -1.41
CA MET A 195 -0.52 -14.67 -0.63
C MET A 195 -0.38 -16.06 0.01
N GLU A 196 -1.44 -16.55 0.67
CA GLU A 196 -1.42 -17.86 1.33
C GLU A 196 -1.18 -19.00 0.34
N LEU A 197 -1.88 -18.96 -0.81
CA LEU A 197 -1.71 -19.94 -1.86
C LEU A 197 -0.30 -19.90 -2.45
N THR A 198 0.23 -18.71 -2.74
CA THR A 198 1.57 -18.55 -3.31
C THR A 198 2.66 -19.07 -2.36
N VAL A 199 2.61 -18.65 -1.09
CA VAL A 199 3.59 -19.09 -0.07
C VAL A 199 3.62 -20.61 0.09
N SER A 200 2.43 -21.25 0.03
CA SER A 200 2.32 -22.69 0.31
C SER A 200 2.58 -23.58 -0.90
N THR A 201 2.50 -23.06 -2.13
CA THR A 201 2.49 -23.92 -3.32
C THR A 201 3.46 -23.52 -4.43
N SER A 202 3.92 -22.26 -4.49
CA SER A 202 4.77 -21.80 -5.59
C SER A 202 6.23 -22.25 -5.40
N PRO A 203 6.80 -23.02 -6.34
CA PRO A 203 8.19 -23.45 -6.27
C PRO A 203 9.20 -22.31 -6.45
N PHE A 204 8.75 -21.13 -6.93
CA PHE A 204 9.59 -19.96 -7.14
C PHE A 204 9.58 -18.97 -5.97
N TYR A 205 8.77 -19.26 -4.92
CA TYR A 205 8.53 -18.30 -3.86
C TYR A 205 9.80 -17.97 -3.05
N GLU A 206 10.57 -18.97 -2.64
CA GLU A 206 11.82 -18.76 -1.87
C GLU A 206 12.86 -17.96 -2.66
N GLY A 207 13.01 -18.26 -3.96
CA GLY A 207 13.90 -17.52 -4.84
C GLY A 207 13.50 -16.05 -4.97
N TRP A 208 12.19 -15.76 -5.03
CA TRP A 208 11.71 -14.39 -5.04
C TRP A 208 12.02 -13.67 -3.73
N VAL A 209 11.72 -14.27 -2.57
CA VAL A 209 12.02 -13.71 -1.23
C VAL A 209 13.50 -13.38 -1.09
N THR A 210 14.38 -14.31 -1.47
CA THR A 210 15.84 -14.13 -1.42
C THR A 210 16.27 -12.96 -2.33
N SER A 211 15.76 -12.89 -3.56
CA SER A 211 16.14 -11.85 -4.50
C SER A 211 15.57 -10.47 -4.10
N ALA A 212 14.45 -10.43 -3.37
CA ALA A 212 13.86 -9.16 -2.91
C ALA A 212 14.77 -8.40 -1.93
N ALA A 213 15.62 -9.09 -1.18
CA ALA A 213 16.59 -8.45 -0.29
C ALA A 213 17.66 -7.68 -1.07
N THR A 214 18.16 -8.26 -2.18
CA THR A 214 19.08 -7.58 -3.10
C THR A 214 18.41 -6.40 -3.79
N ASP A 215 17.18 -6.60 -4.32
CA ASP A 215 16.42 -5.52 -4.95
C ASP A 215 16.20 -4.35 -3.99
N LEU A 216 15.95 -4.61 -2.70
CA LEU A 216 15.77 -3.58 -1.69
C LEU A 216 17.06 -2.77 -1.44
N ALA A 217 18.19 -3.43 -1.35
CA ALA A 217 19.47 -2.75 -1.20
C ALA A 217 19.79 -1.88 -2.43
N ASP A 218 19.60 -2.41 -3.63
CA ASP A 218 19.87 -1.75 -4.88
C ASP A 218 18.93 -0.55 -5.13
N ILE A 219 17.64 -0.67 -4.82
CA ILE A 219 16.70 0.44 -5.02
C ILE A 219 16.96 1.57 -4.01
N LYS A 220 17.35 1.26 -2.77
CA LYS A 220 17.74 2.28 -1.78
C LYS A 220 18.96 3.07 -2.26
N GLN A 221 19.94 2.42 -2.88
CA GLN A 221 21.07 3.12 -3.48
C GLN A 221 20.63 3.95 -4.69
N ALA A 222 19.77 3.42 -5.56
CA ALA A 222 19.24 4.15 -6.72
C ALA A 222 18.43 5.41 -6.30
N ILE A 223 17.66 5.33 -5.20
CA ILE A 223 16.94 6.47 -4.61
C ILE A 223 17.94 7.53 -4.13
N LYS A 224 18.97 7.14 -3.41
CA LYS A 224 20.04 8.05 -2.95
C LYS A 224 20.74 8.75 -4.12
N ASP A 225 20.95 8.03 -5.21
CA ASP A 225 21.59 8.53 -6.43
C ASP A 225 20.62 9.34 -7.31
N ARG A 226 19.32 9.42 -6.95
CA ARG A 226 18.24 10.06 -7.74
C ARG A 226 18.12 9.46 -9.16
N ASP A 227 18.48 8.19 -9.34
CA ASP A 227 18.52 7.51 -10.63
C ASP A 227 17.17 6.87 -10.96
N ILE A 228 16.32 7.61 -11.68
CA ILE A 228 14.97 7.16 -12.05
C ILE A 228 15.01 5.88 -12.91
N HIS A 229 16.05 5.69 -13.73
CA HIS A 229 16.18 4.49 -14.57
C HIS A 229 16.40 3.25 -13.70
N ARG A 230 17.28 3.32 -12.72
CA ARG A 230 17.53 2.21 -11.81
C ARG A 230 16.34 1.97 -10.87
N ILE A 231 15.73 3.04 -10.32
CA ILE A 231 14.53 2.91 -9.48
C ILE A 231 13.43 2.18 -10.24
N GLY A 232 13.12 2.63 -11.46
CA GLY A 232 12.07 2.06 -12.29
C GLY A 232 12.37 0.62 -12.72
N ALA A 233 13.57 0.34 -13.20
CA ALA A 233 13.97 -1.00 -13.64
C ALA A 233 13.90 -2.03 -12.48
N ILE A 234 14.38 -1.67 -11.30
CA ILE A 234 14.33 -2.56 -10.12
C ILE A 234 12.88 -2.80 -9.70
N ALA A 235 12.04 -1.74 -9.63
CA ALA A 235 10.65 -1.87 -9.25
C ALA A 235 9.84 -2.72 -10.26
N GLU A 236 10.06 -2.54 -11.57
CA GLU A 236 9.45 -3.34 -12.63
C GLU A 236 9.85 -4.81 -12.50
N PHE A 237 11.13 -5.09 -12.35
CA PHE A 237 11.64 -6.44 -12.20
C PHE A 237 11.15 -7.13 -10.92
N ASN A 238 11.18 -6.45 -9.78
CA ASN A 238 10.68 -6.99 -8.51
C ASN A 238 9.18 -7.31 -8.59
N GLY A 239 8.38 -6.41 -9.18
CA GLY A 239 6.95 -6.62 -9.38
C GLY A 239 6.68 -7.84 -10.26
N MET A 240 7.39 -7.98 -11.37
CA MET A 240 7.22 -9.12 -12.29
C MET A 240 7.66 -10.44 -11.68
N LYS A 241 8.72 -10.47 -10.87
CA LYS A 241 9.11 -11.66 -10.10
C LYS A 241 8.01 -12.10 -9.13
N MET A 242 7.37 -11.17 -8.42
CA MET A 242 6.22 -11.48 -7.56
C MET A 242 5.08 -12.11 -8.36
N HIS A 243 4.71 -11.55 -9.52
CA HIS A 243 3.66 -12.11 -10.37
C HIS A 243 4.02 -13.50 -10.93
N ALA A 244 5.28 -13.76 -11.24
CA ALA A 244 5.76 -15.07 -11.67
C ALA A 244 5.53 -16.14 -10.59
N THR A 245 5.64 -15.80 -9.30
CA THR A 245 5.32 -16.74 -8.21
C THR A 245 3.84 -17.13 -8.19
N MET A 246 2.94 -16.22 -8.56
CA MET A 246 1.49 -16.48 -8.63
C MET A 246 1.15 -17.39 -9.81
N LEU A 247 1.78 -17.15 -10.97
CA LEU A 247 1.61 -17.99 -12.17
C LEU A 247 2.07 -19.43 -11.95
N ALA A 248 3.01 -19.64 -11.01
CA ALA A 248 3.54 -20.94 -10.65
C ALA A 248 2.91 -21.54 -9.37
N SER A 249 1.85 -20.93 -8.82
CA SER A 249 1.09 -21.48 -7.69
C SER A 249 0.25 -22.68 -8.12
N ASN A 250 -0.22 -23.48 -7.19
CA ASN A 250 -1.10 -24.60 -7.45
C ASN A 250 -2.41 -24.49 -6.62
N PRO A 251 -3.56 -24.17 -7.27
CA PRO A 251 -3.73 -23.87 -8.68
C PRO A 251 -3.07 -22.55 -9.10
N PRO A 252 -2.65 -22.39 -10.38
CA PRO A 252 -2.08 -21.15 -10.87
C PRO A 252 -3.15 -20.04 -10.95
N PHE A 253 -2.72 -18.79 -10.70
CA PHE A 253 -3.58 -17.63 -10.86
C PHE A 253 -2.77 -16.40 -11.28
N CYS A 254 -3.44 -15.38 -11.80
CA CYS A 254 -2.87 -14.08 -12.07
C CYS A 254 -3.89 -12.96 -11.84
N TYR A 255 -3.36 -11.74 -11.76
CA TYR A 255 -4.17 -10.52 -11.70
C TYR A 255 -4.16 -9.75 -13.03
N PHE A 256 -3.44 -10.23 -14.03
CA PHE A 256 -3.38 -9.60 -15.33
C PHE A 256 -4.72 -9.77 -16.07
N GLU A 257 -5.21 -8.66 -16.60
CA GLU A 257 -6.26 -8.62 -17.61
C GLU A 257 -5.59 -8.29 -18.97
N PRO A 258 -6.26 -8.48 -20.11
CA PRO A 258 -5.69 -8.17 -21.42
C PRO A 258 -5.12 -6.75 -21.50
N GLU A 259 -5.85 -5.77 -20.98
CA GLU A 259 -5.44 -4.36 -20.94
C GLU A 259 -4.22 -4.11 -20.05
N SER A 260 -3.97 -4.96 -19.05
CA SER A 260 -2.75 -4.90 -18.23
C SER A 260 -1.52 -5.18 -19.08
N ILE A 261 -1.60 -6.17 -19.98
CA ILE A 261 -0.51 -6.54 -20.91
C ILE A 261 -0.32 -5.44 -21.95
N ILE A 262 -1.42 -4.88 -22.49
CA ILE A 262 -1.36 -3.75 -23.41
C ILE A 262 -0.65 -2.56 -22.75
N ALA A 263 -1.01 -2.23 -21.50
CA ALA A 263 -0.38 -1.15 -20.74
C ALA A 263 1.13 -1.38 -20.57
N GLN A 264 1.54 -2.59 -20.17
CA GLN A 264 2.95 -2.94 -20.01
C GLN A 264 3.73 -2.80 -21.34
N GLN A 265 3.16 -3.25 -22.45
CA GLN A 265 3.77 -3.13 -23.78
C GLN A 265 3.89 -1.66 -24.21
N THR A 266 2.81 -0.87 -24.02
CA THR A 266 2.82 0.56 -24.36
C THR A 266 3.90 1.31 -23.56
N ILE A 267 4.05 1.03 -22.27
CA ILE A 267 5.08 1.66 -21.43
C ILE A 267 6.49 1.31 -21.93
N ARG A 268 6.73 0.04 -22.31
CA ARG A 268 8.02 -0.35 -22.92
C ARG A 268 8.27 0.36 -24.23
N THR A 269 7.27 0.47 -25.11
CA THR A 269 7.37 1.21 -26.37
C THR A 269 7.70 2.68 -26.13
N ILE A 270 7.06 3.34 -25.15
CA ILE A 270 7.38 4.72 -24.77
C ILE A 270 8.86 4.83 -24.37
N ARG A 271 9.34 3.92 -23.54
CA ARG A 271 10.74 3.90 -23.10
C ARG A 271 11.73 3.67 -24.24
N GLU A 272 11.44 2.70 -25.11
CA GLU A 272 12.37 2.24 -26.16
C GLU A 272 12.38 3.17 -27.40
N GLU A 273 11.20 3.65 -27.82
CA GLU A 273 11.07 4.45 -29.05
C GLU A 273 11.15 5.95 -28.81
N ARG A 274 10.66 6.43 -27.63
CA ARG A 274 10.66 7.85 -27.30
C ARG A 274 11.82 8.25 -26.39
N GLY A 275 12.55 7.28 -25.83
CA GLY A 275 13.65 7.53 -24.90
C GLY A 275 13.20 8.13 -23.56
N ILE A 276 11.90 8.07 -23.22
CA ILE A 276 11.35 8.61 -21.97
C ILE A 276 11.47 7.54 -20.88
N PRO A 277 12.05 7.84 -19.71
CA PRO A 277 12.19 6.88 -18.61
C PRO A 277 10.81 6.55 -17.99
N ALA A 278 10.12 5.58 -18.56
CA ALA A 278 8.85 5.06 -18.10
C ALA A 278 8.98 3.57 -17.76
N TYR A 279 8.64 3.22 -16.54
CA TYR A 279 8.68 1.85 -15.98
C TYR A 279 7.35 1.52 -15.35
N PHE A 280 7.05 0.24 -15.15
CA PHE A 280 5.78 -0.11 -14.54
C PHE A 280 5.95 -1.00 -13.31
N THR A 281 4.96 -0.94 -12.44
CA THR A 281 4.78 -1.93 -11.38
C THR A 281 3.30 -2.27 -11.24
N MET A 282 3.01 -3.45 -10.71
CA MET A 282 1.66 -3.91 -10.44
C MET A 282 1.59 -4.53 -9.05
N ASP A 283 0.48 -4.28 -8.37
CA ASP A 283 0.15 -4.94 -7.11
C ASP A 283 -0.80 -6.14 -7.37
N ALA A 284 -1.43 -6.68 -6.34
CA ALA A 284 -2.44 -7.73 -6.46
C ALA A 284 -3.74 -7.16 -7.08
N GLY A 285 -3.72 -6.87 -8.36
CA GLY A 285 -4.82 -6.34 -9.16
C GLY A 285 -4.35 -5.97 -10.56
N PRO A 286 -5.29 -5.72 -11.51
CA PRO A 286 -4.98 -5.55 -12.92
C PRO A 286 -4.40 -4.16 -13.26
N ASN A 287 -4.55 -3.17 -12.37
CA ASN A 287 -4.19 -1.79 -12.64
C ASN A 287 -2.67 -1.60 -12.63
N VAL A 288 -2.15 -0.89 -13.62
CA VAL A 288 -0.72 -0.67 -13.84
C VAL A 288 -0.32 0.70 -13.31
N LYS A 289 0.83 0.80 -12.65
CA LYS A 289 1.40 2.05 -12.14
C LYS A 289 2.67 2.34 -12.92
N VAL A 290 2.69 3.47 -13.61
CA VAL A 290 3.87 3.95 -14.35
C VAL A 290 4.74 4.76 -13.41
N ILE A 291 6.00 4.38 -13.29
CA ILE A 291 7.03 5.11 -12.54
C ILE A 291 7.82 5.94 -13.55
N CYS A 292 7.89 7.26 -13.35
CA CYS A 292 8.53 8.17 -14.30
C CYS A 292 9.04 9.44 -13.59
N LYS A 293 9.67 10.35 -14.34
CA LYS A 293 9.84 11.71 -13.84
C LYS A 293 8.52 12.46 -13.85
N ALA A 294 8.28 13.30 -12.85
CA ALA A 294 7.11 14.15 -12.81
C ALA A 294 7.05 15.09 -14.03
N SER A 295 8.22 15.59 -14.47
CA SER A 295 8.35 16.43 -15.67
C SER A 295 7.97 15.71 -16.97
N ASP A 296 8.06 14.37 -17.05
CA ASP A 296 7.73 13.58 -18.23
C ASP A 296 6.24 13.16 -18.30
N ILE A 297 5.47 13.37 -17.21
CA ILE A 297 4.05 12.97 -17.13
C ILE A 297 3.22 13.46 -18.33
N PRO A 298 3.31 14.74 -18.77
CA PRO A 298 2.51 15.20 -19.91
C PRO A 298 2.79 14.42 -21.20
N ALA A 299 4.06 14.14 -21.50
CA ALA A 299 4.47 13.40 -22.70
C ALA A 299 4.04 11.92 -22.63
N ILE A 300 4.13 11.31 -21.44
CA ILE A 300 3.67 9.93 -21.22
C ILE A 300 2.15 9.84 -21.35
N LEU A 301 1.41 10.80 -20.82
CA LEU A 301 -0.06 10.84 -20.93
C LEU A 301 -0.51 11.01 -22.40
N GLU A 302 0.21 11.78 -23.22
CA GLU A 302 -0.06 11.89 -24.67
C GLU A 302 0.07 10.52 -25.36
N GLU A 303 1.14 9.77 -25.08
CA GLU A 303 1.34 8.44 -25.67
C GLU A 303 0.32 7.41 -25.16
N LEU A 304 0.08 7.39 -23.84
CA LEU A 304 -0.91 6.49 -23.25
C LEU A 304 -2.32 6.81 -23.73
N GLY A 305 -2.65 8.08 -23.97
CA GLY A 305 -3.95 8.55 -24.46
C GLY A 305 -4.30 8.06 -25.87
N LYS A 306 -3.33 7.56 -26.65
CA LYS A 306 -3.56 6.89 -27.93
C LYS A 306 -4.17 5.48 -27.77
N VAL A 307 -4.06 4.91 -26.57
CA VAL A 307 -4.45 3.52 -26.27
C VAL A 307 -5.54 3.46 -25.20
N PHE A 308 -5.47 4.34 -24.19
CA PHE A 308 -6.39 4.37 -23.06
C PHE A 308 -7.18 5.67 -23.01
N PRO A 309 -8.48 5.63 -22.64
CA PRO A 309 -9.25 6.83 -22.39
C PRO A 309 -8.67 7.66 -21.24
N SER A 310 -8.77 8.99 -21.33
CA SER A 310 -8.15 9.91 -20.36
C SER A 310 -8.65 9.72 -18.92
N GLU A 311 -9.91 9.33 -18.73
CA GLU A 311 -10.50 9.04 -17.41
C GLU A 311 -9.91 7.81 -16.74
N LYS A 312 -9.18 6.98 -17.46
CA LYS A 312 -8.42 5.83 -16.94
C LYS A 312 -6.97 6.14 -16.59
N LEU A 313 -6.51 7.36 -16.86
CA LEU A 313 -5.13 7.80 -16.65
C LEU A 313 -5.09 8.82 -15.52
N ILE A 314 -4.56 8.44 -14.37
CA ILE A 314 -4.55 9.28 -13.17
C ILE A 314 -3.10 9.61 -12.79
N PRO A 315 -2.61 10.81 -13.12
CA PRO A 315 -1.29 11.28 -12.69
C PRO A 315 -1.27 11.63 -11.21
N THR A 316 -0.14 11.38 -10.54
CA THR A 316 0.07 11.65 -9.11
C THR A 316 1.56 11.85 -8.78
#